data_a4969cde506c57115e47be5408585337
#
_entry.id   a4969cde506c57115e47be5408585337
#
_cell.length_a   1.000
_cell.length_b   1.000
_cell.length_c   1.000
_cell.angle_alpha   90.00
_cell.angle_beta   90.00
_cell.angle_gamma   90.00
#
_symmetry.space_group_name_H-M   'P 1'
#
loop_
_entity.id
_entity.type
_entity.pdbx_description
1 polymer ?
#
loop_
_entity_poly.entity_id
_entity_poly.type
_entity_poly.pdbx_seq_one_letter_code
_entity_poly.pdbx_strand_id
1 'polypeptide(L)'
;MFKHNAVSAAFVIIMSALLVACGGGQDRQVIQNKGSDTLVNVAQAWAEAYQKVDPATVVAVSGGGSGTGIAALINGTVDIANASRAMKDKEIKLAKDGGHDPIQHIVGYDALAVYLHADNPLTSVSIEQLAEIYGDGGGYTRWTDLGVEVPGCQDQTIVVVSRQNNSGTYAYFRGAILGKGDFRLGTRDMHGSKDVVDLVENTPCAIGYSGLAYATDHLKLACISQQTGGPCTDPSVATASDGSYPIARPLFMYTNGEPTGYVGQYLNWIKSETGQCIISEKGYAPATDVNCG
;
A
#
# COMPACT_ATOMS: atom_id res chain seq x y z
N MET A 1 45.01 34.91 -69.23
CA MET A 1 43.63 34.37 -69.36
C MET A 1 43.46 33.27 -68.29
N PHE A 2 42.77 33.45 -67.39
CA PHE A 2 41.62 33.08 -66.61
C PHE A 2 41.81 33.43 -65.13
N LYS A 3 41.03 34.41 -64.69
CA LYS A 3 40.63 34.66 -63.32
C LYS A 3 39.46 33.70 -62.94
N HIS A 4 39.48 33.08 -61.83
CA HIS A 4 38.30 32.58 -61.08
C HIS A 4 38.83 32.08 -59.73
N ASN A 5 38.42 32.52 -58.70
CA ASN A 5 37.29 32.79 -57.86
C ASN A 5 37.66 32.45 -56.39
N ALA A 6 37.98 33.49 -55.67
CA ALA A 6 38.13 33.47 -54.23
C ALA A 6 36.78 33.94 -53.56
N VAL A 7 35.72 33.09 -53.50
CA VAL A 7 34.42 33.46 -52.83
C VAL A 7 33.77 32.29 -52.13
N SER A 8 34.36 31.11 -51.95
CA SER A 8 33.67 29.97 -51.36
C SER A 8 34.14 29.50 -49.97
N ALA A 9 35.05 30.27 -49.32
CA ALA A 9 35.59 29.83 -48.02
C ALA A 9 34.97 30.52 -46.79
N ALA A 10 34.04 31.48 -46.93
CA ALA A 10 33.53 32.29 -45.82
C ALA A 10 32.14 31.85 -45.28
N PHE A 11 31.47 30.81 -45.85
CA PHE A 11 30.10 30.46 -45.49
C PHE A 11 29.97 29.18 -44.66
N VAL A 12 31.09 28.45 -44.38
CA VAL A 12 31.05 27.18 -43.65
C VAL A 12 31.32 27.33 -42.14
N ILE A 13 31.82 28.47 -41.66
CA ILE A 13 32.24 28.63 -40.25
C ILE A 13 31.13 29.16 -39.35
N ILE A 14 29.99 29.66 -39.85
CA ILE A 14 28.91 30.23 -39.03
C ILE A 14 27.85 29.18 -38.59
N MET A 15 27.86 27.96 -39.15
CA MET A 15 26.85 26.95 -38.85
C MET A 15 27.23 25.97 -37.74
N SER A 16 28.42 26.09 -37.15
CA SER A 16 28.90 25.20 -36.07
C SER A 16 28.71 25.74 -34.65
N ALA A 17 28.17 26.93 -34.46
CA ALA A 17 28.06 27.60 -33.16
C ALA A 17 26.66 27.51 -32.50
N LEU A 18 25.68 26.78 -33.09
CA LEU A 18 24.29 26.72 -32.61
C LEU A 18 23.90 25.37 -31.99
N LEU A 19 24.83 24.46 -31.74
CA LEU A 19 24.56 23.12 -31.20
C LEU A 19 24.96 22.92 -29.73
N VAL A 20 25.26 23.97 -28.97
CA VAL A 20 25.67 23.85 -27.53
C VAL A 20 24.60 24.38 -26.55
N ALA A 21 23.39 24.60 -26.98
CA ALA A 21 22.33 25.15 -26.12
C ALA A 21 21.20 24.18 -25.77
N CYS A 22 21.45 22.86 -25.75
CA CYS A 22 20.49 21.85 -25.21
C CYS A 22 21.22 20.81 -24.37
N GLY A 23 21.56 21.13 -23.12
CA GLY A 23 22.26 20.17 -22.27
C GLY A 23 22.41 20.60 -20.81
N GLY A 24 21.54 21.45 -20.28
CA GLY A 24 21.42 21.72 -18.84
C GLY A 24 20.33 20.90 -18.21
N GLY A 25 20.23 19.61 -18.51
CA GLY A 25 19.41 18.68 -17.74
C GLY A 25 20.13 18.48 -16.40
N GLN A 26 19.62 19.04 -15.30
CA GLN A 26 20.01 18.59 -13.98
C GLN A 26 19.89 17.07 -13.98
N ASP A 27 20.96 16.35 -13.63
CA ASP A 27 20.91 14.89 -13.43
C ASP A 27 19.86 14.61 -12.36
N ARG A 28 18.66 14.19 -12.78
CA ARG A 28 17.57 13.86 -11.88
C ARG A 28 17.90 12.56 -11.15
N GLN A 29 17.87 12.62 -9.85
CA GLN A 29 17.94 11.41 -9.00
C GLN A 29 16.59 10.71 -9.05
N VAL A 30 16.57 9.39 -9.23
CA VAL A 30 15.33 8.62 -9.25
C VAL A 30 15.32 7.65 -8.07
N ILE A 31 14.32 7.75 -7.21
CA ILE A 31 14.05 6.78 -6.13
C ILE A 31 13.06 5.76 -6.67
N GLN A 32 13.48 4.49 -6.75
CA GLN A 32 12.60 3.37 -7.08
C GLN A 32 11.88 2.91 -5.81
N ASN A 33 10.58 3.19 -5.72
CA ASN A 33 9.71 2.83 -4.59
C ASN A 33 8.66 1.83 -5.04
N LYS A 34 8.70 0.60 -4.52
CA LYS A 34 7.82 -0.49 -4.99
C LYS A 34 7.29 -1.32 -3.84
N GLY A 35 6.04 -1.83 -3.99
CA GLY A 35 5.57 -2.85 -3.08
C GLY A 35 4.08 -2.81 -2.76
N SER A 36 3.77 -2.62 -1.48
CA SER A 36 2.42 -2.73 -0.92
C SER A 36 1.40 -1.85 -1.64
N ASP A 37 0.33 -2.45 -2.15
CA ASP A 37 -0.80 -1.71 -2.74
C ASP A 37 -1.55 -0.89 -1.68
N THR A 38 -1.49 -1.29 -0.41
CA THR A 38 -2.02 -0.50 0.70
C THR A 38 -1.38 0.90 0.75
N LEU A 39 -0.08 0.99 0.47
CA LEU A 39 0.68 2.24 0.56
C LEU A 39 0.71 3.05 -0.74
N VAL A 40 0.19 2.54 -1.86
CA VAL A 40 0.35 3.22 -3.17
C VAL A 40 -0.20 4.64 -3.15
N ASN A 41 -1.41 4.85 -2.62
CA ASN A 41 -2.04 6.17 -2.60
C ASN A 41 -1.25 7.20 -1.77
N VAL A 42 -0.76 6.83 -0.59
CA VAL A 42 0.05 7.73 0.24
C VAL A 42 1.46 7.90 -0.30
N ALA A 43 2.07 6.84 -0.85
CA ALA A 43 3.40 6.93 -1.48
C ALA A 43 3.40 7.86 -2.70
N GLN A 44 2.33 7.85 -3.50
CA GLN A 44 2.12 8.80 -4.59
C GLN A 44 1.95 10.22 -4.07
N ALA A 45 1.14 10.43 -3.04
CA ALA A 45 0.96 11.75 -2.44
C ALA A 45 2.27 12.31 -1.87
N TRP A 46 3.07 11.47 -1.21
CA TRP A 46 4.41 11.85 -0.76
C TRP A 46 5.34 12.19 -1.92
N ALA A 47 5.33 11.39 -2.99
CA ALA A 47 6.15 11.65 -4.18
C ALA A 47 5.81 13.00 -4.83
N GLU A 48 4.51 13.29 -5.01
CA GLU A 48 4.02 14.55 -5.57
C GLU A 48 4.35 15.76 -4.68
N ALA A 49 4.21 15.62 -3.35
CA ALA A 49 4.54 16.68 -2.42
C ALA A 49 6.05 16.91 -2.32
N TYR A 50 6.86 15.84 -2.31
CA TYR A 50 8.31 15.93 -2.23
C TYR A 50 8.93 16.53 -3.49
N GLN A 51 8.33 16.32 -4.67
CA GLN A 51 8.75 16.95 -5.92
C GLN A 51 8.74 18.50 -5.85
N LYS A 52 7.92 19.08 -4.96
CA LYS A 52 7.91 20.53 -4.71
C LYS A 52 9.00 20.96 -3.75
N VAL A 53 9.47 20.06 -2.90
CA VAL A 53 10.57 20.30 -1.94
C VAL A 53 11.92 20.12 -2.61
N ASP A 54 12.08 19.06 -3.38
CA ASP A 54 13.29 18.76 -4.16
C ASP A 54 12.94 18.38 -5.60
N PRO A 55 12.92 19.36 -6.52
CA PRO A 55 12.62 19.12 -7.94
C PRO A 55 13.64 18.25 -8.66
N ALA A 56 14.85 18.08 -8.11
CA ALA A 56 15.90 17.24 -8.69
C ALA A 56 15.68 15.75 -8.39
N THR A 57 14.91 15.41 -7.36
CA THR A 57 14.59 14.03 -6.98
C THR A 57 13.20 13.62 -7.46
N VAL A 58 13.12 12.55 -8.23
CA VAL A 58 11.88 11.93 -8.72
C VAL A 58 11.64 10.62 -7.98
N VAL A 59 10.47 10.43 -7.40
CA VAL A 59 10.10 9.17 -6.74
C VAL A 59 9.17 8.38 -7.66
N ALA A 60 9.67 7.26 -8.20
CA ALA A 60 8.90 6.35 -9.05
C ALA A 60 8.17 5.32 -8.18
N VAL A 61 6.87 5.52 -7.99
CA VAL A 61 6.03 4.66 -7.13
C VAL A 61 5.34 3.58 -7.95
N SER A 62 5.44 2.32 -7.51
CA SER A 62 4.72 1.19 -8.10
C SER A 62 4.21 0.21 -7.04
N GLY A 63 3.02 -0.34 -7.27
CA GLY A 63 2.40 -1.38 -6.43
C GLY A 63 2.89 -2.79 -6.76
N GLY A 64 2.01 -3.77 -6.57
CA GLY A 64 2.22 -5.18 -6.88
C GLY A 64 2.40 -6.07 -5.65
N GLY A 65 2.07 -5.54 -4.46
CA GLY A 65 2.09 -6.25 -3.19
C GLY A 65 3.42 -6.18 -2.44
N SER A 66 3.35 -6.26 -1.11
CA SER A 66 4.52 -6.21 -0.22
C SER A 66 5.57 -7.26 -0.55
N GLY A 67 5.16 -8.47 -0.92
CA GLY A 67 6.08 -9.55 -1.30
C GLY A 67 6.90 -9.21 -2.54
N THR A 68 6.30 -8.54 -3.51
CA THR A 68 6.99 -8.10 -4.74
C THR A 68 8.00 -7.00 -4.45
N GLY A 69 7.65 -6.00 -3.60
CA GLY A 69 8.59 -4.96 -3.17
C GLY A 69 9.76 -5.52 -2.37
N ILE A 70 9.48 -6.40 -1.41
CA ILE A 70 10.52 -7.07 -0.61
C ILE A 70 11.45 -7.90 -1.50
N ALA A 71 10.92 -8.65 -2.47
CA ALA A 71 11.75 -9.39 -3.42
C ALA A 71 12.62 -8.46 -4.28
N ALA A 72 12.09 -7.31 -4.70
CA ALA A 72 12.86 -6.32 -5.45
C ALA A 72 13.99 -5.72 -4.59
N LEU A 73 13.75 -5.46 -3.30
CA LEU A 73 14.77 -5.00 -2.36
C LEU A 73 15.86 -6.04 -2.14
N ILE A 74 15.49 -7.33 -1.94
CA ILE A 74 16.43 -8.45 -1.82
C ILE A 74 17.34 -8.56 -3.06
N ASN A 75 16.79 -8.29 -4.24
CA ASN A 75 17.53 -8.32 -5.50
C ASN A 75 18.26 -7.00 -5.83
N GLY A 76 18.20 -6.00 -4.96
CA GLY A 76 18.86 -4.70 -5.18
C GLY A 76 18.31 -3.89 -6.36
N THR A 77 17.04 -4.11 -6.75
CA THR A 77 16.42 -3.46 -7.91
C THR A 77 15.54 -2.28 -7.55
N VAL A 78 15.38 -1.98 -6.26
CA VAL A 78 14.66 -0.81 -5.75
C VAL A 78 15.42 -0.19 -4.59
N ASP A 79 15.21 1.11 -4.37
CA ASP A 79 15.78 1.85 -3.24
C ASP A 79 14.91 1.67 -1.98
N ILE A 80 13.60 1.63 -2.16
CA ILE A 80 12.62 1.52 -1.09
C ILE A 80 11.59 0.43 -1.41
N ALA A 81 11.40 -0.52 -0.49
CA ALA A 81 10.29 -1.47 -0.57
C ALA A 81 9.17 -1.07 0.41
N ASN A 82 7.97 -0.79 -0.12
CA ASN A 82 6.78 -0.56 0.68
C ASN A 82 6.19 -1.88 1.15
N ALA A 83 5.86 -1.98 2.44
CA ALA A 83 5.25 -3.18 2.98
C ALA A 83 4.19 -2.89 4.05
N SER A 84 3.08 -3.62 4.00
CA SER A 84 2.00 -3.62 4.99
C SER A 84 2.02 -4.88 5.87
N ARG A 85 3.19 -5.47 5.99
CA ARG A 85 3.60 -6.53 6.92
C ARG A 85 5.10 -6.46 7.17
N ALA A 86 5.56 -6.98 8.27
CA ALA A 86 6.99 -7.16 8.48
C ALA A 86 7.62 -8.15 7.46
N MET A 87 8.90 -7.95 7.15
CA MET A 87 9.68 -8.97 6.46
C MET A 87 9.73 -10.24 7.30
N LYS A 88 9.65 -11.39 6.63
CA LYS A 88 9.80 -12.70 7.28
C LYS A 88 11.28 -13.00 7.51
N ASP A 89 11.61 -13.79 8.54
CA ASP A 89 13.00 -14.16 8.85
C ASP A 89 13.74 -14.72 7.64
N LYS A 90 13.05 -15.55 6.83
CA LYS A 90 13.63 -16.09 5.59
C LYS A 90 13.93 -15.03 4.52
N GLU A 91 13.11 -13.95 4.46
CA GLU A 91 13.33 -12.83 3.53
C GLU A 91 14.52 -11.99 3.98
N ILE A 92 14.62 -11.73 5.30
CA ILE A 92 15.77 -11.04 5.91
C ILE A 92 17.05 -11.85 5.67
N LYS A 93 16.99 -13.17 5.90
CA LYS A 93 18.14 -14.05 5.65
C LYS A 93 18.56 -14.02 4.19
N LEU A 94 17.62 -14.13 3.24
CA LEU A 94 17.92 -14.06 1.81
C LEU A 94 18.58 -12.74 1.40
N ALA A 95 18.10 -11.61 1.97
CA ALA A 95 18.72 -10.31 1.74
C ALA A 95 20.18 -10.31 2.21
N LYS A 96 20.43 -10.75 3.44
CA LYS A 96 21.78 -10.80 4.02
C LYS A 96 22.72 -11.74 3.28
N ASP A 97 22.24 -12.89 2.86
CA ASP A 97 23.00 -13.85 2.04
C ASP A 97 23.37 -13.23 0.67
N GLY A 98 22.54 -12.32 0.15
CA GLY A 98 22.78 -11.53 -1.06
C GLY A 98 23.64 -10.27 -0.86
N GLY A 99 24.14 -10.03 0.36
CA GLY A 99 24.97 -8.84 0.68
C GLY A 99 24.15 -7.57 0.96
N HIS A 100 22.85 -7.70 1.20
CA HIS A 100 21.94 -6.60 1.55
C HIS A 100 21.58 -6.64 3.04
N ASP A 101 21.47 -5.47 3.66
CA ASP A 101 21.03 -5.35 5.08
C ASP A 101 19.72 -4.57 5.15
N PRO A 102 18.57 -5.25 5.17
CA PRO A 102 17.27 -4.57 5.16
C PRO A 102 17.01 -3.83 6.48
N ILE A 103 16.88 -2.52 6.40
CA ILE A 103 16.51 -1.65 7.53
C ILE A 103 15.04 -1.31 7.46
N GLN A 104 14.34 -1.48 8.57
CA GLN A 104 12.90 -1.24 8.69
C GLN A 104 12.63 0.18 9.18
N HIS A 105 11.76 0.89 8.46
CA HIS A 105 11.23 2.20 8.85
C HIS A 105 9.72 2.11 9.00
N ILE A 106 9.19 2.33 10.20
CA ILE A 106 7.74 2.51 10.39
C ILE A 106 7.38 3.90 9.88
N VAL A 107 6.40 3.98 8.99
CA VAL A 107 5.96 5.23 8.36
C VAL A 107 4.53 5.62 8.73
N GLY A 108 3.79 4.74 9.40
CA GLY A 108 2.44 4.96 9.91
C GLY A 108 1.76 3.67 10.29
N TYR A 109 0.46 3.75 10.59
CA TYR A 109 -0.37 2.59 10.95
C TYR A 109 -1.66 2.59 10.12
N ASP A 110 -2.18 1.40 9.88
CA ASP A 110 -3.38 1.14 9.08
C ASP A 110 -4.40 0.34 9.91
N ALA A 111 -5.65 0.79 9.94
CA ALA A 111 -6.76 -0.06 10.35
C ALA A 111 -7.12 -0.97 9.18
N LEU A 112 -6.96 -2.28 9.33
CA LEU A 112 -7.44 -3.23 8.32
C LEU A 112 -8.96 -3.35 8.44
N ALA A 113 -9.70 -2.61 7.60
CA ALA A 113 -11.15 -2.58 7.64
C ALA A 113 -11.77 -3.80 6.96
N VAL A 114 -12.88 -4.28 7.51
CA VAL A 114 -13.75 -5.28 6.89
C VAL A 114 -14.88 -4.57 6.17
N TYR A 115 -14.96 -4.80 4.86
CA TYR A 115 -15.88 -4.15 3.95
C TYR A 115 -17.11 -5.01 3.67
N LEU A 116 -18.25 -4.40 3.70
CA LEU A 116 -19.56 -4.94 3.36
C LEU A 116 -20.21 -4.04 2.31
N HIS A 117 -21.12 -4.62 1.52
CA HIS A 117 -22.01 -3.84 0.67
C HIS A 117 -22.86 -2.87 1.52
N ALA A 118 -23.19 -1.72 1.00
CA ALA A 118 -23.92 -0.67 1.74
C ALA A 118 -25.24 -1.18 2.36
N ASP A 119 -25.96 -2.03 1.64
CA ASP A 119 -27.27 -2.58 2.08
C ASP A 119 -27.12 -3.79 3.05
N ASN A 120 -25.90 -4.24 3.36
CA ASN A 120 -25.70 -5.35 4.27
C ASN A 120 -26.08 -4.93 5.69
N PRO A 121 -27.05 -5.61 6.38
CA PRO A 121 -27.48 -5.21 7.72
C PRO A 121 -26.46 -5.52 8.82
N LEU A 122 -25.44 -6.38 8.58
CA LEU A 122 -24.43 -6.71 9.58
C LEU A 122 -23.69 -5.44 10.03
N THR A 123 -23.60 -5.20 11.33
CA THR A 123 -22.91 -4.03 11.90
C THR A 123 -21.58 -4.36 12.56
N SER A 124 -21.44 -5.60 13.02
CA SER A 124 -20.23 -6.04 13.71
C SER A 124 -19.91 -7.49 13.37
N VAL A 125 -18.62 -7.81 13.40
CA VAL A 125 -18.13 -9.17 13.22
C VAL A 125 -16.93 -9.41 14.14
N SER A 126 -16.84 -10.60 14.74
CA SER A 126 -15.70 -10.96 15.59
C SER A 126 -14.55 -11.56 14.77
N ILE A 127 -13.34 -11.57 15.37
CA ILE A 127 -12.20 -12.30 14.83
C ILE A 127 -12.52 -13.78 14.64
N GLU A 128 -13.25 -14.38 15.59
CA GLU A 128 -13.71 -15.78 15.50
C GLU A 128 -14.63 -16.00 14.30
N GLN A 129 -15.62 -15.11 14.10
CA GLN A 129 -16.54 -15.19 12.96
C GLN A 129 -15.82 -14.97 11.63
N LEU A 130 -14.85 -14.05 11.57
CA LEU A 130 -14.02 -13.87 10.39
C LEU A 130 -13.20 -15.13 10.08
N ALA A 131 -12.69 -15.83 11.09
CA ALA A 131 -12.00 -17.10 10.90
C ALA A 131 -12.93 -18.17 10.31
N GLU A 132 -14.19 -18.24 10.76
CA GLU A 132 -15.22 -19.14 10.22
C GLU A 132 -15.66 -18.79 8.78
N ILE A 133 -15.61 -17.50 8.40
CA ILE A 133 -15.95 -17.05 7.03
C ILE A 133 -14.79 -17.32 6.08
N TYR A 134 -13.56 -17.02 6.47
CA TYR A 134 -12.41 -17.00 5.57
C TYR A 134 -11.55 -18.27 5.63
N GLY A 135 -11.57 -19.00 6.76
CA GLY A 135 -10.69 -20.14 6.99
C GLY A 135 -11.12 -21.41 6.25
N ASP A 136 -10.13 -22.25 5.93
CA ASP A 136 -10.40 -23.61 5.41
C ASP A 136 -11.12 -24.44 6.48
N GLY A 137 -12.21 -25.10 6.07
CA GLY A 137 -13.08 -25.84 6.98
C GLY A 137 -14.02 -24.96 7.85
N GLY A 138 -14.00 -23.65 7.67
CA GLY A 138 -14.91 -22.73 8.40
C GLY A 138 -16.38 -22.95 8.05
N GLY A 139 -17.25 -22.83 9.08
CA GLY A 139 -18.66 -23.19 9.00
C GLY A 139 -19.57 -22.11 8.42
N TYR A 140 -19.15 -20.84 8.40
CA TYR A 140 -19.99 -19.74 7.94
C TYR A 140 -19.89 -19.57 6.41
N THR A 141 -20.94 -20.02 5.73
CA THR A 141 -21.02 -19.98 4.27
C THR A 141 -22.10 -19.08 3.74
N ARG A 142 -23.06 -18.73 4.60
CA ARG A 142 -24.23 -17.92 4.30
C ARG A 142 -24.35 -16.75 5.29
N TRP A 143 -24.94 -15.66 4.86
CA TRP A 143 -25.24 -14.52 5.73
C TRP A 143 -26.19 -14.89 6.85
N THR A 144 -27.08 -15.85 6.62
CA THR A 144 -27.99 -16.42 7.66
C THR A 144 -27.25 -17.14 8.78
N ASP A 145 -26.03 -17.63 8.57
CA ASP A 145 -25.19 -18.22 9.63
C ASP A 145 -24.72 -17.14 10.62
N LEU A 146 -24.72 -15.87 10.18
CA LEU A 146 -24.45 -14.69 11.01
C LEU A 146 -25.75 -14.02 11.55
N GLY A 147 -26.92 -14.64 11.30
CA GLY A 147 -28.20 -14.13 11.76
C GLY A 147 -28.75 -12.94 10.97
N VAL A 148 -28.26 -12.70 9.76
CA VAL A 148 -28.72 -11.60 8.90
C VAL A 148 -29.16 -12.11 7.53
N GLU A 149 -30.08 -11.37 6.90
CA GLU A 149 -30.45 -11.54 5.50
C GLU A 149 -30.07 -10.28 4.72
N VAL A 150 -29.25 -10.45 3.69
CA VAL A 150 -28.71 -9.33 2.91
C VAL A 150 -29.60 -9.08 1.70
N PRO A 151 -30.17 -7.86 1.56
CA PRO A 151 -30.95 -7.48 0.40
C PRO A 151 -30.15 -7.63 -0.90
N GLY A 152 -30.76 -8.15 -1.96
CA GLY A 152 -30.08 -8.37 -3.23
C GLY A 152 -29.17 -9.60 -3.30
N CYS A 153 -28.98 -10.32 -2.17
CA CYS A 153 -28.23 -11.57 -2.12
C CYS A 153 -29.22 -12.78 -2.14
N GLN A 154 -29.50 -13.32 -3.32
CA GLN A 154 -30.64 -14.25 -3.54
C GLN A 154 -30.57 -15.51 -2.67
N ASP A 155 -29.43 -16.19 -2.63
CA ASP A 155 -29.23 -17.45 -1.91
C ASP A 155 -28.51 -17.27 -0.58
N GLN A 156 -28.23 -16.03 -0.19
CA GLN A 156 -27.50 -15.64 1.01
C GLN A 156 -26.08 -16.24 1.11
N THR A 157 -25.53 -16.80 0.03
CA THR A 157 -24.18 -17.34 0.00
C THR A 157 -23.16 -16.19 0.06
N ILE A 158 -22.23 -16.26 1.02
CA ILE A 158 -21.21 -15.23 1.22
C ILE A 158 -20.19 -15.31 0.05
N VAL A 159 -20.01 -14.20 -0.66
CA VAL A 159 -18.93 -14.03 -1.63
C VAL A 159 -17.70 -13.52 -0.86
N VAL A 160 -16.77 -14.43 -0.61
CA VAL A 160 -15.56 -14.14 0.17
C VAL A 160 -14.51 -13.51 -0.73
N VAL A 161 -14.17 -12.25 -0.46
CA VAL A 161 -13.17 -11.47 -1.23
C VAL A 161 -11.89 -11.36 -0.42
N SER A 162 -10.79 -11.85 -0.99
CA SER A 162 -9.46 -11.85 -0.39
C SER A 162 -8.46 -11.11 -1.28
N ARG A 163 -7.18 -11.23 -0.98
CA ARG A 163 -6.07 -10.65 -1.72
C ARG A 163 -5.15 -11.76 -2.24
N GLN A 164 -4.40 -11.48 -3.28
CA GLN A 164 -3.36 -12.39 -3.76
C GLN A 164 -2.27 -12.62 -2.71
N ASN A 165 -1.61 -13.78 -2.77
CA ASN A 165 -0.64 -14.24 -1.77
C ASN A 165 0.64 -13.39 -1.64
N ASN A 166 0.97 -12.56 -2.65
CA ASN A 166 2.05 -11.57 -2.60
C ASN A 166 1.66 -10.28 -1.85
N SER A 167 0.36 -10.10 -1.53
CA SER A 167 -0.14 -8.98 -0.74
C SER A 167 0.31 -9.06 0.72
N GLY A 168 0.79 -7.94 1.27
CA GLY A 168 1.04 -7.81 2.71
C GLY A 168 -0.26 -7.88 3.52
N THR A 169 -1.37 -7.40 2.95
CA THR A 169 -2.70 -7.44 3.57
C THR A 169 -3.21 -8.86 3.69
N TYR A 170 -3.03 -9.70 2.65
CA TYR A 170 -3.30 -11.14 2.73
C TYR A 170 -2.51 -11.81 3.86
N ALA A 171 -1.19 -11.57 3.90
CA ALA A 171 -0.34 -12.21 4.89
C ALA A 171 -0.65 -11.75 6.33
N TYR A 172 -0.97 -10.47 6.52
CA TYR A 172 -1.37 -9.94 7.81
C TYR A 172 -2.72 -10.53 8.27
N PHE A 173 -3.75 -10.50 7.41
CA PHE A 173 -5.06 -11.08 7.70
C PHE A 173 -4.96 -12.57 8.04
N ARG A 174 -4.19 -13.33 7.26
CA ARG A 174 -3.91 -14.74 7.55
C ARG A 174 -3.32 -14.96 8.95
N GLY A 175 -2.42 -14.08 9.36
CA GLY A 175 -1.79 -14.15 10.69
C GLY A 175 -2.73 -13.77 11.82
N ALA A 176 -3.43 -12.64 11.65
CA ALA A 176 -4.26 -12.05 12.70
C ALA A 176 -5.61 -12.77 12.88
N ILE A 177 -6.20 -13.26 11.80
CA ILE A 177 -7.54 -13.88 11.81
C ILE A 177 -7.46 -15.40 11.78
N LEU A 178 -6.65 -15.98 10.88
CA LEU A 178 -6.62 -17.43 10.67
C LEU A 178 -5.51 -18.14 11.47
N GLY A 179 -4.78 -17.43 12.34
CA GLY A 179 -3.69 -18.04 13.12
C GLY A 179 -2.63 -18.72 12.23
N LYS A 180 -2.44 -18.22 10.98
CA LYS A 180 -1.63 -18.80 9.90
C LYS A 180 -2.23 -20.04 9.22
N GLY A 181 -3.47 -20.40 9.51
CA GLY A 181 -4.25 -21.38 8.76
C GLY A 181 -4.44 -20.98 7.29
N ASP A 182 -4.98 -21.86 6.48
CA ASP A 182 -5.23 -21.56 5.06
C ASP A 182 -6.59 -20.90 4.85
N PHE A 183 -6.70 -20.10 3.79
CA PHE A 183 -7.98 -19.57 3.36
C PHE A 183 -8.81 -20.68 2.72
N ARG A 184 -10.12 -20.58 2.87
CA ARG A 184 -11.06 -21.49 2.21
C ARG A 184 -10.94 -21.43 0.69
N LEU A 185 -11.20 -22.51 0.02
CA LEU A 185 -11.25 -22.57 -1.44
C LEU A 185 -12.43 -21.73 -1.96
N GLY A 186 -12.24 -21.10 -3.12
CA GLY A 186 -13.28 -20.29 -3.78
C GLY A 186 -13.30 -18.82 -3.34
N THR A 187 -12.33 -18.36 -2.53
CA THR A 187 -12.11 -16.92 -2.31
C THR A 187 -11.80 -16.20 -3.63
N ARG A 188 -12.28 -14.97 -3.75
CA ARG A 188 -11.95 -14.11 -4.89
C ARG A 188 -10.72 -13.30 -4.56
N ASP A 189 -9.56 -13.68 -5.12
CA ASP A 189 -8.27 -13.10 -4.80
C ASP A 189 -7.98 -11.86 -5.63
N MET A 190 -8.20 -10.69 -5.05
CA MET A 190 -8.01 -9.39 -5.72
C MET A 190 -6.54 -8.96 -5.72
N HIS A 191 -6.14 -8.32 -6.81
CA HIS A 191 -4.77 -7.83 -6.98
C HIS A 191 -4.49 -6.65 -6.05
N GLY A 192 -5.28 -5.58 -6.12
CA GLY A 192 -5.10 -4.33 -5.38
C GLY A 192 -6.13 -4.08 -4.28
N SER A 193 -5.90 -3.07 -3.45
CA SER A 193 -6.85 -2.62 -2.43
C SER A 193 -8.12 -2.07 -3.06
N LYS A 194 -7.97 -1.32 -4.17
CA LYS A 194 -9.10 -0.76 -4.92
C LYS A 194 -9.98 -1.84 -5.53
N ASP A 195 -9.41 -2.93 -6.03
CA ASP A 195 -10.17 -4.02 -6.64
C ASP A 195 -11.09 -4.71 -5.61
N VAL A 196 -10.66 -4.77 -4.34
CA VAL A 196 -11.52 -5.26 -3.23
C VAL A 196 -12.72 -4.33 -3.04
N VAL A 197 -12.47 -3.03 -2.98
CA VAL A 197 -13.52 -2.00 -2.84
C VAL A 197 -14.52 -2.13 -3.97
N ASP A 198 -14.04 -2.05 -5.22
CA ASP A 198 -14.88 -2.11 -6.42
C ASP A 198 -15.75 -3.38 -6.46
N LEU A 199 -15.20 -4.54 -6.05
CA LEU A 199 -15.96 -5.79 -6.02
C LEU A 199 -17.03 -5.80 -4.93
N VAL A 200 -16.70 -5.34 -3.72
CA VAL A 200 -17.64 -5.35 -2.59
C VAL A 200 -18.78 -4.36 -2.81
N GLU A 201 -18.48 -3.15 -3.32
CA GLU A 201 -19.50 -2.14 -3.66
C GLU A 201 -20.55 -2.65 -4.65
N ASN A 202 -20.13 -3.49 -5.60
CA ASN A 202 -20.99 -3.96 -6.68
C ASN A 202 -21.52 -5.39 -6.47
N THR A 203 -21.32 -5.98 -5.27
CA THR A 203 -21.74 -7.35 -4.97
C THR A 203 -22.41 -7.43 -3.61
N PRO A 204 -23.77 -7.44 -3.54
CA PRO A 204 -24.50 -7.46 -2.26
C PRO A 204 -24.08 -8.57 -1.30
N CYS A 205 -23.76 -9.76 -1.83
CA CYS A 205 -23.33 -10.90 -1.02
C CYS A 205 -21.87 -10.86 -0.55
N ALA A 206 -21.09 -9.82 -0.94
CA ALA A 206 -19.66 -9.82 -0.69
C ALA A 206 -19.28 -9.35 0.71
N ILE A 207 -18.21 -9.97 1.22
CA ILE A 207 -17.41 -9.49 2.34
C ILE A 207 -15.95 -9.41 1.88
N GLY A 208 -15.26 -8.30 2.17
CA GLY A 208 -13.87 -8.11 1.80
C GLY A 208 -13.09 -7.43 2.92
N TYR A 209 -11.77 -7.34 2.75
CA TYR A 209 -10.91 -6.62 3.68
C TYR A 209 -9.81 -5.86 2.95
N SER A 210 -9.55 -4.64 3.37
CA SER A 210 -8.42 -3.82 2.90
C SER A 210 -8.13 -2.69 3.90
N GLY A 211 -7.10 -1.86 3.63
CA GLY A 211 -6.80 -0.70 4.48
C GLY A 211 -7.94 0.32 4.48
N LEU A 212 -8.24 0.88 5.66
CA LEU A 212 -9.30 1.88 5.86
C LEU A 212 -9.22 3.04 4.86
N ALA A 213 -8.03 3.46 4.50
CA ALA A 213 -7.77 4.55 3.55
C ALA A 213 -8.36 4.36 2.14
N TYR A 214 -8.84 3.16 1.82
CA TYR A 214 -9.51 2.83 0.56
C TYR A 214 -11.03 2.80 0.69
N ALA A 215 -11.58 2.96 1.89
CA ALA A 215 -13.01 2.99 2.11
C ALA A 215 -13.65 4.17 1.36
N THR A 216 -14.83 3.92 0.81
CA THR A 216 -15.66 4.93 0.16
C THR A 216 -16.99 5.07 0.89
N ASP A 217 -17.75 6.12 0.60
CA ASP A 217 -19.11 6.33 1.15
C ASP A 217 -20.12 5.29 0.67
N HIS A 218 -19.76 4.46 -0.32
CA HIS A 218 -20.60 3.39 -0.88
C HIS A 218 -20.38 2.03 -0.20
N LEU A 219 -19.44 1.95 0.74
CA LEU A 219 -19.17 0.76 1.55
C LEU A 219 -19.70 0.92 2.95
N LYS A 220 -20.11 -0.19 3.54
CA LYS A 220 -20.30 -0.30 4.98
C LYS A 220 -19.07 -0.94 5.61
N LEU A 221 -18.60 -0.37 6.72
CA LEU A 221 -17.50 -0.93 7.51
C LEU A 221 -18.07 -1.68 8.71
N ALA A 222 -17.60 -2.89 8.93
CA ALA A 222 -17.98 -3.66 10.12
C ALA A 222 -17.14 -3.21 11.33
N CYS A 223 -17.80 -3.03 12.47
CA CYS A 223 -17.15 -2.92 13.77
C CYS A 223 -16.51 -4.27 14.13
N ILE A 224 -15.27 -4.30 14.63
CA ILE A 224 -14.55 -5.54 14.93
C ILE A 224 -14.47 -5.79 16.44
N SER A 225 -14.86 -6.99 16.86
CA SER A 225 -14.67 -7.48 18.23
C SER A 225 -13.65 -8.62 18.29
N GLN A 226 -13.01 -8.79 19.45
CA GLN A 226 -12.09 -9.91 19.67
C GLN A 226 -12.83 -11.24 19.72
N GLN A 227 -13.98 -11.26 20.38
CA GLN A 227 -14.81 -12.44 20.61
C GLN A 227 -16.25 -12.16 20.20
N THR A 228 -16.97 -13.22 19.82
CA THR A 228 -18.39 -13.14 19.47
C THR A 228 -19.23 -12.66 20.66
N GLY A 229 -20.02 -11.62 20.44
CA GLY A 229 -20.83 -10.96 21.47
C GLY A 229 -20.05 -10.03 22.41
N GLY A 230 -18.74 -9.87 22.20
CA GLY A 230 -17.93 -8.90 22.94
C GLY A 230 -18.06 -7.46 22.39
N PRO A 231 -17.50 -6.48 23.12
CA PRO A 231 -17.46 -5.11 22.63
C PRO A 231 -16.65 -5.02 21.34
N CYS A 232 -17.15 -4.26 20.37
CA CYS A 232 -16.44 -4.05 19.11
C CYS A 232 -15.91 -2.61 19.00
N THR A 233 -14.89 -2.43 18.17
CA THR A 233 -14.27 -1.14 17.87
C THR A 233 -14.41 -0.85 16.37
N ASP A 234 -14.85 0.37 16.05
CA ASP A 234 -14.93 0.83 14.66
C ASP A 234 -13.52 1.13 14.10
N PRO A 235 -13.28 0.80 12.82
CA PRO A 235 -12.04 1.20 12.17
C PRO A 235 -11.97 2.72 12.00
N SER A 236 -10.92 3.32 12.54
CA SER A 236 -10.64 4.75 12.38
C SER A 236 -9.14 5.03 12.47
N VAL A 237 -8.71 6.21 12.03
CA VAL A 237 -7.32 6.67 12.22
C VAL A 237 -6.99 6.71 13.72
N ALA A 238 -7.90 7.19 14.55
CA ALA A 238 -7.70 7.27 16.00
C ALA A 238 -7.51 5.89 16.63
N THR A 239 -8.40 4.93 16.33
CA THR A 239 -8.34 3.57 16.91
C THR A 239 -7.19 2.73 16.33
N ALA A 240 -6.68 3.08 15.14
CA ALA A 240 -5.42 2.52 14.63
C ALA A 240 -4.20 3.10 15.34
N SER A 241 -4.23 4.39 15.69
CA SER A 241 -3.13 5.09 16.36
C SER A 241 -2.96 4.66 17.81
N ASP A 242 -4.06 4.55 18.56
CA ASP A 242 -4.04 4.19 20.00
C ASP A 242 -3.98 2.67 20.24
N GLY A 243 -4.04 1.86 19.15
CA GLY A 243 -3.97 0.40 19.20
C GLY A 243 -5.24 -0.28 19.73
N SER A 244 -6.35 0.44 19.89
CA SER A 244 -7.62 -0.14 20.36
C SER A 244 -8.35 -0.93 19.26
N TYR A 245 -8.07 -0.69 17.97
CA TYR A 245 -8.63 -1.46 16.88
C TYR A 245 -7.96 -2.83 16.77
N PRO A 246 -8.70 -3.95 16.84
CA PRO A 246 -8.12 -5.30 16.99
C PRO A 246 -7.19 -5.73 15.84
N ILE A 247 -7.39 -5.21 14.64
CA ILE A 247 -6.60 -5.54 13.45
C ILE A 247 -5.91 -4.31 12.85
N ALA A 248 -5.38 -3.44 13.73
CA ALA A 248 -4.45 -2.39 13.36
C ALA A 248 -3.04 -2.96 13.10
N ARG A 249 -2.30 -2.34 12.19
CA ARG A 249 -0.95 -2.80 11.81
C ARG A 249 -0.03 -1.66 11.44
N PRO A 250 1.28 -1.79 11.69
CA PRO A 250 2.25 -0.85 11.18
C PRO A 250 2.42 -0.97 9.65
N LEU A 251 2.74 0.16 9.04
CA LEU A 251 3.15 0.29 7.65
C LEU A 251 4.65 0.57 7.58
N PHE A 252 5.32 -0.09 6.66
CA PHE A 252 6.77 -0.09 6.57
C PHE A 252 7.28 0.40 5.22
N MET A 253 8.41 1.09 5.27
CA MET A 253 9.36 1.20 4.18
C MET A 253 10.64 0.49 4.57
N TYR A 254 11.22 -0.30 3.66
CA TYR A 254 12.51 -0.97 3.86
C TYR A 254 13.54 -0.42 2.89
N THR A 255 14.77 -0.24 3.38
CA THR A 255 15.94 0.16 2.58
C THR A 255 17.07 -0.86 2.73
N ASN A 256 18.02 -0.90 1.80
CA ASN A 256 19.25 -1.67 1.95
C ASN A 256 20.31 -0.82 2.66
N GLY A 257 20.56 -1.12 3.93
CA GLY A 257 21.40 -0.32 4.82
C GLY A 257 20.70 0.98 5.28
N GLU A 258 21.39 1.74 6.14
CA GLU A 258 20.93 3.04 6.58
C GLU A 258 20.82 3.99 5.37
N PRO A 259 19.67 4.64 5.17
CA PRO A 259 19.43 5.46 3.99
C PRO A 259 20.24 6.76 4.07
N THR A 260 21.01 7.03 3.03
CA THR A 260 21.84 8.23 2.89
C THR A 260 21.48 8.99 1.61
N GLY A 261 22.09 10.16 1.39
CA GLY A 261 21.86 10.96 0.19
C GLY A 261 20.37 11.29 -0.02
N TYR A 262 19.92 11.26 -1.26
CA TYR A 262 18.54 11.62 -1.63
C TYR A 262 17.47 10.66 -1.07
N VAL A 263 17.77 9.38 -0.92
CA VAL A 263 16.87 8.40 -0.29
C VAL A 263 16.68 8.73 1.19
N GLY A 264 17.78 9.04 1.91
CA GLY A 264 17.73 9.44 3.31
C GLY A 264 16.98 10.75 3.52
N GLN A 265 17.19 11.74 2.64
CA GLN A 265 16.46 13.00 2.68
C GLN A 265 14.96 12.80 2.48
N TYR A 266 14.56 11.99 1.52
CA TYR A 266 13.15 11.65 1.27
C TYR A 266 12.50 10.94 2.47
N LEU A 267 13.14 9.91 3.03
CA LEU A 267 12.60 9.21 4.20
C LEU A 267 12.53 10.09 5.45
N ASN A 268 13.52 10.96 5.67
CA ASN A 268 13.49 11.93 6.76
C ASN A 268 12.34 12.94 6.58
N TRP A 269 12.10 13.38 5.34
CA TRP A 269 10.98 14.25 5.03
C TRP A 269 9.62 13.56 5.23
N ILE A 270 9.47 12.27 4.84
CA ILE A 270 8.26 11.48 5.15
C ILE A 270 7.99 11.43 6.65
N LYS A 271 9.04 11.30 7.48
CA LYS A 271 8.94 11.26 8.94
C LYS A 271 8.77 12.64 9.59
N SER A 272 8.92 13.72 8.84
CA SER A 272 8.65 15.07 9.34
C SER A 272 7.15 15.32 9.53
N GLU A 273 6.79 16.37 10.23
CA GLU A 273 5.40 16.79 10.44
C GLU A 273 4.62 16.89 9.12
N THR A 274 5.22 17.51 8.09
CA THR A 274 4.61 17.62 6.75
C THR A 274 4.31 16.25 6.13
N GLY A 275 5.26 15.33 6.15
CA GLY A 275 5.06 13.99 5.61
C GLY A 275 4.04 13.18 6.40
N GLN A 276 4.02 13.34 7.71
CA GLN A 276 3.09 12.66 8.61
C GLN A 276 1.67 13.27 8.56
N CYS A 277 1.53 14.54 8.25
CA CYS A 277 0.22 15.14 7.97
C CYS A 277 -0.37 14.59 6.66
N ILE A 278 0.44 14.39 5.63
CA ILE A 278 -0.02 13.77 4.37
C ILE A 278 -0.56 12.36 4.60
N ILE A 279 0.11 11.55 5.43
CA ILE A 279 -0.38 10.18 5.71
C ILE A 279 -1.72 10.21 6.46
N SER A 280 -1.89 11.16 7.38
CA SER A 280 -3.15 11.38 8.11
C SER A 280 -4.28 11.79 7.16
N GLU A 281 -4.03 12.74 6.25
CA GLU A 281 -4.99 13.16 5.21
C GLU A 281 -5.40 12.00 4.28
N LYS A 282 -4.52 11.01 4.10
CA LYS A 282 -4.81 9.81 3.31
C LYS A 282 -5.53 8.71 4.10
N GLY A 283 -5.92 8.95 5.36
CA GLY A 283 -6.73 8.01 6.14
C GLY A 283 -5.91 6.93 6.87
N TYR A 284 -4.63 7.15 7.07
CA TYR A 284 -3.76 6.32 7.91
C TYR A 284 -3.39 7.04 9.20
N ALA A 285 -3.06 6.30 10.24
CA ALA A 285 -2.52 6.89 11.46
C ALA A 285 -1.04 7.23 11.28
N PRO A 286 -0.60 8.44 11.67
CA PRO A 286 0.80 8.84 11.65
C PRO A 286 1.66 7.95 12.56
N ALA A 287 2.96 7.80 12.23
CA ALA A 287 3.93 7.09 13.05
C ALA A 287 4.36 7.87 14.31
N THR A 288 4.12 9.17 14.33
CA THR A 288 4.42 10.10 15.43
C THR A 288 3.26 11.06 15.62
N ASP A 289 3.11 11.59 16.83
CA ASP A 289 2.12 12.62 17.09
C ASP A 289 2.43 13.88 16.27
N VAL A 290 1.43 14.34 15.51
CA VAL A 290 1.52 15.53 14.66
C VAL A 290 0.29 16.41 14.82
N ASN A 291 0.48 17.71 14.66
CA ASN A 291 -0.62 18.67 14.61
C ASN A 291 -0.80 19.16 13.18
N CYS A 292 -1.79 18.64 12.50
CA CYS A 292 -2.00 18.88 11.07
C CYS A 292 -2.92 20.08 10.75
N GLY A 293 -3.16 20.98 11.71
CA GLY A 293 -3.85 22.26 11.48
C GLY A 293 -5.35 22.12 11.32
#